data_33e77a608dc14bc8ca2ac94f4dd34ad7
#
_entry.id   33e77a608dc14bc8ca2ac94f4dd34ad7
#
_cell.length_a   1.000
_cell.length_b   1.000
_cell.length_c   1.000
_cell.angle_alpha   90.00
_cell.angle_beta   90.00
_cell.angle_gamma   90.00
#
_symmetry.space_group_name_H-M   'P 1'
#
loop_
_entity.id
_entity.type
_entity.pdbx_description
1 polymer ?
#
loop_
_entity_poly.entity_id
_entity_poly.type
_entity_poly.pdbx_seq_one_letter_code
_entity_poly.pdbx_strand_id
1 'polypeptide(L)'
;LVGSEMCIRDSTSTITVPEIKSRIRRMKDVDIIMIDYLGLVKPSTRKENRVQEVSEITRQLKMLAKDLNIPVICCAQLARSTEGRGKNHKPQLSDLRESGSIEQDADIVMFLYREEYYKSELDEDKQDEVDENHTELIVAKNRHGATATIEMTFDKEFTRFRAVDKVSYDG
;
A
#
# COMPACT_ATOMS: atom_id res chain seq x y z
N LEU A 1 0.46 -21.33 11.45
CA LEU A 1 -0.85 -20.71 11.21
C LEU A 1 -1.66 -20.72 12.49
N VAL A 2 -1.26 -19.90 13.40
CA VAL A 2 -2.01 -19.66 14.63
C VAL A 2 -2.63 -18.29 14.45
N GLY A 3 -3.94 -18.17 14.55
CA GLY A 3 -4.62 -16.91 14.59
C GLY A 3 -5.69 -16.70 13.53
N SER A 4 -6.47 -17.73 13.23
CA SER A 4 -7.69 -17.61 12.42
C SER A 4 -8.79 -16.74 13.04
N GLU A 5 -8.58 -16.24 14.24
CA GLU A 5 -9.53 -15.35 14.93
C GLU A 5 -9.39 -13.86 14.54
N MET A 6 -8.39 -13.53 13.73
CA MET A 6 -8.05 -12.14 13.40
C MET A 6 -8.63 -11.62 12.08
N CYS A 7 -9.26 -12.46 11.30
CA CYS A 7 -10.08 -11.98 10.20
C CYS A 7 -11.47 -11.64 10.72
N ILE A 8 -11.65 -10.46 11.31
CA ILE A 8 -12.97 -9.86 11.39
C ILE A 8 -13.37 -9.52 9.94
N ARG A 9 -13.78 -10.53 9.21
CA ARG A 9 -14.59 -10.39 8.00
C ARG A 9 -16.02 -10.06 8.39
N ASP A 10 -16.16 -9.09 9.28
CA ASP A 10 -17.43 -8.47 9.44
C ASP A 10 -17.69 -7.69 8.17
N SER A 11 -18.65 -8.16 7.43
CA SER A 11 -19.24 -7.61 6.21
C SER A 11 -19.89 -6.23 6.41
N THR A 12 -19.32 -5.42 7.27
CA THR A 12 -19.62 -3.98 7.30
C THR A 12 -18.89 -3.37 6.13
N SER A 13 -19.61 -3.21 5.03
CA SER A 13 -19.09 -2.63 3.78
C SER A 13 -18.50 -1.22 3.94
N THR A 14 -18.54 -0.67 5.15
CA THR A 14 -18.04 0.69 5.43
C THR A 14 -17.81 0.89 6.92
N ILE A 15 -16.58 1.24 7.28
CA ILE A 15 -16.18 1.49 8.66
C ILE A 15 -15.52 2.88 8.79
N THR A 16 -15.69 3.54 9.91
CA THR A 16 -15.01 4.80 10.24
C THR A 16 -13.80 4.54 11.14
N VAL A 17 -12.82 5.45 11.15
CA VAL A 17 -11.63 5.31 12.01
C VAL A 17 -11.98 5.25 13.51
N PRO A 18 -12.94 6.06 14.05
CA PRO A 18 -13.40 5.90 15.42
C PRO A 18 -13.99 4.52 15.74
N GLU A 19 -14.70 3.90 14.80
CA GLU A 19 -15.22 2.54 14.97
C GLU A 19 -14.09 1.51 15.01
N ILE A 20 -13.07 1.64 14.12
CA ILE A 20 -11.85 0.82 14.15
C ILE A 20 -11.21 0.94 15.55
N LYS A 21 -10.99 2.18 16.03
CA LYS A 21 -10.41 2.43 17.37
C LYS A 21 -11.19 1.77 18.48
N SER A 22 -12.53 1.87 18.43
CA SER A 22 -13.41 1.26 19.44
C SER A 22 -13.34 -0.27 19.43
N ARG A 23 -13.23 -0.89 18.25
CA ARG A 23 -13.09 -2.35 18.12
C ARG A 23 -11.74 -2.82 18.68
N ILE A 24 -10.64 -2.17 18.27
CA ILE A 24 -9.28 -2.54 18.69
C ILE A 24 -9.11 -2.41 20.20
N ARG A 25 -9.68 -1.37 20.84
CA ARG A 25 -9.63 -1.23 22.30
C ARG A 25 -10.31 -2.35 23.07
N ARG A 26 -11.21 -3.10 22.44
CA ARG A 26 -11.87 -4.27 23.01
C ARG A 26 -11.12 -5.57 22.77
N MET A 27 -10.20 -5.55 21.79
CA MET A 27 -9.33 -6.69 21.50
C MET A 27 -8.11 -6.65 22.44
N LYS A 28 -7.59 -7.82 22.78
CA LYS A 28 -6.34 -7.94 23.51
C LYS A 28 -5.22 -8.26 22.51
N ASP A 29 -4.03 -7.80 22.81
CA ASP A 29 -2.78 -8.22 22.15
C ASP A 29 -2.78 -7.95 20.62
N VAL A 30 -3.17 -6.74 20.23
CA VAL A 30 -3.11 -6.29 18.82
C VAL A 30 -1.75 -5.65 18.58
N ASP A 31 -0.93 -6.27 17.72
CA ASP A 31 0.41 -5.79 17.36
C ASP A 31 0.44 -4.94 16.10
N ILE A 32 -0.52 -5.11 15.19
CA ILE A 32 -0.58 -4.43 13.90
C ILE A 32 -2.02 -4.30 13.41
N ILE A 33 -2.29 -3.20 12.72
CA ILE A 33 -3.57 -2.96 12.04
C ILE A 33 -3.30 -2.94 10.53
N MET A 34 -4.00 -3.79 9.79
CA MET A 34 -3.94 -3.81 8.32
C MET A 34 -5.30 -3.45 7.75
N ILE A 35 -5.32 -2.49 6.81
CA ILE A 35 -6.53 -1.99 6.15
C ILE A 35 -6.41 -2.24 4.65
N ASP A 36 -7.24 -3.10 4.13
CA ASP A 36 -7.39 -3.37 2.71
C ASP A 36 -8.83 -3.00 2.31
N TYR A 37 -9.01 -1.86 1.72
CA TYR A 37 -8.13 -0.75 1.37
C TYR A 37 -8.73 0.59 1.84
N LEU A 38 -7.99 1.69 1.71
CA LEU A 38 -8.38 3.03 2.18
C LEU A 38 -9.75 3.49 1.67
N GLY A 39 -10.12 3.08 0.46
CA GLY A 39 -11.40 3.44 -0.16
C GLY A 39 -12.64 2.91 0.57
N LEU A 40 -12.49 1.88 1.42
CA LEU A 40 -13.58 1.31 2.23
C LEU A 40 -13.76 2.04 3.57
N VAL A 41 -12.78 2.85 3.96
CA VAL A 41 -12.88 3.66 5.19
C VAL A 41 -13.70 4.91 4.89
N LYS A 42 -14.71 5.17 5.73
CA LYS A 42 -15.55 6.38 5.62
C LYS A 42 -15.02 7.51 6.50
N PRO A 43 -15.17 8.75 6.05
CA PRO A 43 -14.94 9.90 6.93
C PRO A 43 -15.99 9.93 8.06
N SER A 44 -15.61 10.46 9.20
CA SER A 44 -16.53 10.59 10.35
C SER A 44 -17.63 11.64 10.09
N THR A 45 -17.34 12.59 9.22
CA THR A 45 -18.28 13.63 8.79
C THR A 45 -18.26 13.73 7.26
N ARG A 46 -19.44 13.97 6.65
CA ARG A 46 -19.54 14.15 5.21
C ARG A 46 -18.72 15.37 4.77
N LYS A 47 -17.90 15.20 3.74
CA LYS A 47 -17.07 16.27 3.16
C LYS A 47 -17.60 16.65 1.77
N GLU A 48 -17.16 17.81 1.30
CA GLU A 48 -17.57 18.33 0.00
C GLU A 48 -16.96 17.58 -1.17
N ASN A 49 -15.73 17.05 -0.99
CA ASN A 49 -15.03 16.34 -2.03
C ASN A 49 -14.17 15.19 -1.49
N ARG A 50 -13.78 14.28 -2.37
CA ARG A 50 -13.02 13.07 -2.06
C ARG A 50 -11.64 13.37 -1.47
N VAL A 51 -10.98 14.43 -1.90
CA VAL A 51 -9.65 14.81 -1.39
C VAL A 51 -9.72 15.14 0.10
N GLN A 52 -10.75 15.89 0.52
CA GLN A 52 -10.96 16.22 1.93
C GLN A 52 -11.33 15.00 2.77
N GLU A 53 -12.12 14.06 2.20
CA GLU A 53 -12.46 12.80 2.88
C GLU A 53 -11.20 11.98 3.14
N VAL A 54 -10.37 11.81 2.13
CA VAL A 54 -9.11 11.06 2.27
C VAL A 54 -8.18 11.74 3.25
N SER A 55 -8.06 13.07 3.22
CA SER A 55 -7.23 13.84 4.16
C SER A 55 -7.68 13.66 5.61
N GLU A 56 -8.98 13.62 5.86
CA GLU A 56 -9.50 13.36 7.20
C GLU A 56 -9.16 11.94 7.65
N ILE A 57 -9.38 10.95 6.77
CA ILE A 57 -9.14 9.54 7.09
C ILE A 57 -7.66 9.30 7.39
N THR A 58 -6.73 9.78 6.54
CA THR A 58 -5.29 9.56 6.72
C THR A 58 -4.79 10.19 8.00
N ARG A 59 -5.23 11.42 8.30
CA ARG A 59 -4.92 12.07 9.57
C ARG A 59 -5.45 11.29 10.76
N GLN A 60 -6.68 10.80 10.70
CA GLN A 60 -7.28 10.00 11.77
C GLN A 60 -6.54 8.67 11.96
N LEU A 61 -6.12 7.98 10.87
CA LEU A 61 -5.32 6.77 10.94
C LEU A 61 -3.95 7.04 11.58
N LYS A 62 -3.31 8.17 11.25
CA LYS A 62 -2.07 8.58 11.90
C LYS A 62 -2.24 8.82 13.39
N MET A 63 -3.33 9.45 13.79
CA MET A 63 -3.65 9.65 15.21
C MET A 63 -3.95 8.32 15.89
N LEU A 64 -4.68 7.42 15.24
CA LEU A 64 -4.98 6.08 15.74
C LEU A 64 -3.70 5.31 16.06
N ALA A 65 -2.75 5.27 15.12
CA ALA A 65 -1.47 4.61 15.29
C ALA A 65 -0.70 5.15 16.51
N LYS A 66 -0.67 6.48 16.67
CA LYS A 66 -0.02 7.13 17.82
C LYS A 66 -0.72 6.84 19.15
N ASP A 67 -2.05 6.98 19.18
CA ASP A 67 -2.84 6.81 20.40
C ASP A 67 -2.80 5.39 20.96
N LEU A 68 -2.70 4.40 20.08
CA LEU A 68 -2.66 3.00 20.46
C LEU A 68 -1.22 2.47 20.52
N ASN A 69 -0.24 3.22 20.04
CA ASN A 69 1.15 2.80 19.84
C ASN A 69 1.25 1.49 19.02
N ILE A 70 0.44 1.39 17.97
CA ILE A 70 0.35 0.21 17.10
C ILE A 70 0.60 0.67 15.66
N PRO A 71 1.45 -0.01 14.87
CA PRO A 71 1.63 0.29 13.46
C PRO A 71 0.34 0.05 12.66
N VAL A 72 0.05 0.95 11.72
CA VAL A 72 -1.08 0.84 10.80
C VAL A 72 -0.53 0.76 9.38
N ILE A 73 -0.83 -0.34 8.69
CA ILE A 73 -0.58 -0.52 7.26
C ILE A 73 -1.91 -0.35 6.53
N CYS A 74 -1.93 0.52 5.54
CA CYS A 74 -3.12 0.78 4.75
C CYS A 74 -2.81 0.69 3.26
N CYS A 75 -3.51 -0.20 2.57
CA CYS A 75 -3.44 -0.28 1.11
C CYS A 75 -4.21 0.91 0.52
N ALA A 76 -3.64 1.52 -0.51
CA ALA A 76 -4.27 2.60 -1.27
C ALA A 76 -4.15 2.32 -2.77
N GLN A 77 -5.18 2.69 -3.51
CA GLN A 77 -5.17 2.58 -4.95
C GLN A 77 -4.52 3.83 -5.57
N LEU A 78 -3.67 3.63 -6.57
CA LEU A 78 -3.09 4.73 -7.33
C LEU A 78 -4.14 5.36 -8.26
N ALA A 79 -3.95 6.64 -8.57
CA ALA A 79 -4.75 7.32 -9.57
C ALA A 79 -4.46 6.71 -10.97
N ARG A 80 -5.49 6.60 -11.81
CA ARG A 80 -5.36 6.04 -13.19
C ARG A 80 -4.44 6.85 -14.11
N SER A 81 -4.00 8.02 -13.69
CA SER A 81 -3.05 8.86 -14.46
C SER A 81 -1.67 8.22 -14.66
N THR A 82 -1.36 7.12 -13.95
CA THR A 82 -0.15 6.32 -14.18
C THR A 82 -0.18 5.59 -15.53
N GLU A 83 -1.37 5.23 -16.00
CA GLU A 83 -1.57 4.51 -17.26
C GLU A 83 -1.23 5.36 -18.51
N GLY A 84 -1.23 6.69 -18.39
CA GLY A 84 -0.96 7.64 -19.49
C GLY A 84 0.47 8.15 -19.61
N ARG A 85 1.44 7.64 -18.86
CA ARG A 85 2.81 8.18 -18.81
C ARG A 85 3.78 7.73 -19.93
N GLY A 86 3.32 7.05 -20.96
CA GLY A 86 4.19 6.49 -21.97
C GLY A 86 5.09 5.36 -21.43
N LYS A 87 6.38 5.34 -21.75
CA LYS A 87 7.28 4.20 -21.46
C LYS A 87 7.66 3.98 -19.97
N ASN A 88 7.31 4.87 -19.06
CA ASN A 88 7.69 4.76 -17.64
C ASN A 88 6.45 4.65 -16.74
N HIS A 89 6.04 3.43 -16.48
CA HIS A 89 4.88 3.11 -15.64
C HIS A 89 5.22 2.96 -14.16
N LYS A 90 6.49 3.19 -13.75
CA LYS A 90 6.87 3.08 -12.32
C LYS A 90 6.12 4.12 -11.49
N PRO A 91 5.44 3.67 -10.43
CA PRO A 91 4.65 4.55 -9.58
C PRO A 91 5.54 5.54 -8.82
N GLN A 92 5.01 6.74 -8.60
CA GLN A 92 5.67 7.84 -7.92
C GLN A 92 4.75 8.44 -6.86
N LEU A 93 5.31 9.18 -5.89
CA LEU A 93 4.52 9.88 -4.88
C LEU A 93 3.47 10.82 -5.47
N SER A 94 3.77 11.43 -6.63
CA SER A 94 2.80 12.26 -7.36
C SER A 94 1.55 11.50 -7.82
N ASP A 95 1.56 10.18 -7.89
CA ASP A 95 0.41 9.36 -8.28
C ASP A 95 -0.59 9.19 -7.16
N LEU A 96 -0.21 9.58 -5.95
CA LEU A 96 -1.11 9.73 -4.81
C LEU A 96 -1.87 11.07 -4.83
N ARG A 97 -1.90 11.80 -5.94
CA ARG A 97 -2.34 13.20 -6.06
C ARG A 97 -3.79 13.48 -5.68
N GLU A 98 -4.70 12.55 -5.79
CA GLU A 98 -6.05 12.73 -5.23
C GLU A 98 -6.02 12.75 -3.69
N SER A 99 -4.85 12.57 -3.12
CA SER A 99 -4.60 12.40 -1.70
C SER A 99 -3.21 12.89 -1.31
N GLY A 100 -2.83 14.11 -1.64
CA GLY A 100 -1.56 14.70 -1.18
C GLY A 100 -1.35 14.58 0.33
N SER A 101 -2.43 14.40 1.07
CA SER A 101 -2.42 14.07 2.50
C SER A 101 -1.87 12.68 2.80
N ILE A 102 -2.05 11.66 1.91
CA ILE A 102 -1.46 10.33 2.14
C ILE A 102 0.06 10.47 2.23
N GLU A 103 0.65 11.18 1.28
CA GLU A 103 2.09 11.43 1.29
C GLU A 103 2.54 12.17 2.55
N GLN A 104 1.78 13.17 3.00
CA GLN A 104 2.14 13.96 4.17
C GLN A 104 2.01 13.19 5.48
N ASP A 105 0.94 12.44 5.66
CA ASP A 105 0.60 11.76 6.90
C ASP A 105 1.36 10.45 7.09
N ALA A 106 1.64 9.70 6.01
CA ALA A 106 2.37 8.46 6.08
C ALA A 106 3.84 8.67 6.49
N ASP A 107 4.35 7.81 7.37
CA ASP A 107 5.78 7.77 7.69
C ASP A 107 6.57 7.04 6.61
N ILE A 108 5.97 5.99 6.04
CA ILE A 108 6.53 5.16 4.99
C ILE A 108 5.50 5.06 3.86
N VAL A 109 5.94 5.22 2.62
CA VAL A 109 5.15 4.95 1.42
C VAL A 109 5.91 3.93 0.59
N MET A 110 5.22 2.84 0.28
CA MET A 110 5.76 1.75 -0.53
C MET A 110 4.85 1.50 -1.72
N PHE A 111 5.44 1.26 -2.89
CA PHE A 111 4.73 0.84 -4.09
C PHE A 111 5.18 -0.56 -4.48
N LEU A 112 4.22 -1.38 -4.90
CA LEU A 112 4.49 -2.64 -5.60
C LEU A 112 4.38 -2.37 -7.09
N TYR A 113 5.43 -2.66 -7.84
CA TYR A 113 5.49 -2.49 -9.28
C TYR A 113 5.83 -3.81 -9.96
N ARG A 114 5.06 -4.16 -10.99
CA ARG A 114 5.30 -5.31 -11.86
C ARG A 114 5.21 -4.85 -13.32
N GLU A 115 6.30 -4.94 -14.03
CA GLU A 115 6.40 -4.52 -15.42
C GLU A 115 5.51 -5.36 -16.34
N GLU A 116 5.30 -6.62 -15.99
CA GLU A 116 4.42 -7.53 -16.74
C GLU A 116 3.02 -6.96 -17.01
N TYR A 117 2.45 -6.22 -16.06
CA TYR A 117 1.11 -5.61 -16.25
C TYR A 117 1.05 -4.60 -17.39
N TYR A 118 2.20 -4.07 -17.79
CA TYR A 118 2.34 -3.06 -18.84
C TYR A 118 2.99 -3.64 -20.10
N LYS A 119 3.24 -4.96 -20.14
CA LYS A 119 3.91 -5.65 -21.26
C LYS A 119 3.27 -5.34 -22.61
N SER A 120 1.93 -5.27 -22.67
CA SER A 120 1.19 -4.95 -23.91
C SER A 120 1.36 -3.50 -24.41
N GLU A 121 1.86 -2.61 -23.55
CA GLU A 121 2.09 -1.20 -23.89
C GLU A 121 3.56 -0.93 -24.29
N LEU A 122 4.42 -1.93 -24.16
CA LEU A 122 5.82 -1.86 -24.58
C LEU A 122 5.97 -2.13 -26.08
N ASP A 123 7.05 -1.61 -26.67
CA ASP A 123 7.45 -1.93 -28.04
C ASP A 123 7.66 -3.47 -28.17
N GLU A 124 7.31 -4.06 -29.31
CA GLU A 124 7.36 -5.53 -29.54
C GLU A 124 8.73 -6.11 -29.17
N ASP A 125 9.82 -5.45 -29.54
CA ASP A 125 11.19 -5.88 -29.24
C ASP A 125 11.50 -5.98 -27.71
N LYS A 126 10.74 -5.26 -26.89
CA LYS A 126 10.92 -5.24 -25.43
C LYS A 126 10.00 -6.19 -24.68
N GLN A 127 8.94 -6.63 -25.31
CA GLN A 127 7.97 -7.52 -24.68
C GLN A 127 8.59 -8.89 -24.32
N ASP A 128 9.53 -9.36 -25.11
CA ASP A 128 10.21 -10.64 -24.90
C ASP A 128 11.28 -10.55 -23.79
N GLU A 129 11.74 -9.34 -23.44
CA GLU A 129 12.72 -9.12 -22.38
C GLU A 129 12.10 -9.00 -20.99
N VAL A 130 10.77 -8.87 -20.87
CA VAL A 130 10.08 -8.68 -19.58
C VAL A 130 10.07 -10.00 -18.79
N ASP A 131 10.73 -9.99 -17.63
CA ASP A 131 10.60 -11.07 -16.66
C ASP A 131 9.24 -10.99 -15.97
N GLU A 132 8.37 -11.94 -16.30
CA GLU A 132 7.00 -12.00 -15.80
C GLU A 132 6.89 -12.20 -14.28
N ASN A 133 7.95 -12.65 -13.63
CA ASN A 133 7.97 -12.86 -12.18
C ASN A 133 8.64 -11.68 -11.44
N HIS A 134 9.35 -10.83 -12.16
CA HIS A 134 10.04 -9.70 -11.55
C HIS A 134 9.05 -8.70 -10.94
N THR A 135 9.34 -8.28 -9.72
CA THR A 135 8.54 -7.32 -8.96
C THR A 135 9.47 -6.40 -8.21
N GLU A 136 9.15 -5.13 -8.15
CA GLU A 136 9.87 -4.16 -7.35
C GLU A 136 9.00 -3.68 -6.18
N LEU A 137 9.55 -3.71 -4.96
CA LEU A 137 9.01 -2.99 -3.82
C LEU A 137 9.78 -1.67 -3.69
N ILE A 138 9.14 -0.59 -4.08
CA ILE A 138 9.74 0.75 -4.12
C ILE A 138 9.37 1.47 -2.82
N VAL A 139 10.34 1.66 -1.92
CA VAL A 139 10.19 2.51 -0.73
C VAL A 139 10.40 3.96 -1.17
N ALA A 140 9.32 4.61 -1.59
CA ALA A 140 9.37 5.97 -2.15
C ALA A 140 9.46 7.06 -1.09
N LYS A 141 9.02 6.77 0.14
CA LYS A 141 9.16 7.65 1.29
C LYS A 141 9.50 6.83 2.53
N ASN A 142 10.45 7.30 3.31
CA ASN A 142 10.75 6.79 4.64
C ASN A 142 11.18 7.96 5.54
N ARG A 143 10.33 8.33 6.50
CA ARG A 143 10.57 9.52 7.36
C ARG A 143 11.81 9.35 8.25
N HIS A 144 12.15 8.13 8.62
CA HIS A 144 13.22 7.83 9.58
C HIS A 144 14.37 7.03 8.99
N GLY A 145 14.39 6.84 7.66
CA GLY A 145 15.44 6.06 7.00
C GLY A 145 15.58 6.40 5.53
N ALA A 146 16.37 5.60 4.84
CA ALA A 146 16.60 5.76 3.40
C ALA A 146 15.40 5.27 2.57
N THR A 147 15.25 5.81 1.38
CA THR A 147 14.44 5.26 0.30
C THR A 147 15.24 4.20 -0.45
N ALA A 148 14.57 3.17 -0.98
CA ALA A 148 15.22 2.07 -1.69
C ALA A 148 14.25 1.39 -2.63
N THR A 149 14.77 0.66 -3.61
CA THR A 149 14.02 -0.31 -4.40
C THR A 149 14.54 -1.70 -4.05
N ILE A 150 13.64 -2.58 -3.70
CA ILE A 150 13.92 -3.97 -3.32
C ILE A 150 13.38 -4.86 -4.42
N GLU A 151 14.26 -5.64 -5.05
CA GLU A 151 13.88 -6.61 -6.06
C GLU A 151 13.26 -7.84 -5.41
N MET A 152 12.15 -8.28 -5.96
CA MET A 152 11.37 -9.42 -5.49
C MET A 152 10.95 -10.29 -6.67
N THR A 153 10.63 -11.54 -6.40
CA THR A 153 10.00 -12.44 -7.35
C THR A 153 8.55 -12.69 -6.93
N PHE A 154 7.63 -12.62 -7.88
CA PHE A 154 6.23 -12.98 -7.67
C PHE A 154 5.96 -14.37 -8.24
N ASP A 155 5.62 -15.28 -7.37
CA ASP A 155 5.20 -16.63 -7.71
C ASP A 155 3.69 -16.63 -8.01
N LYS A 156 3.33 -16.66 -9.29
CA LYS A 156 1.94 -16.56 -9.76
C LYS A 156 1.07 -17.72 -9.29
N GLU A 157 1.63 -18.92 -9.28
CA GLU A 157 0.90 -20.14 -8.90
C GLU A 157 0.44 -20.09 -7.44
N PHE A 158 1.28 -19.55 -6.56
CA PHE A 158 0.99 -19.45 -5.12
C PHE A 158 0.61 -18.04 -4.66
N THR A 159 0.51 -17.07 -5.58
CA THR A 159 0.23 -15.66 -5.27
C THR A 159 1.15 -15.15 -4.15
N ARG A 160 2.45 -15.41 -4.27
CA ARG A 160 3.43 -15.17 -3.21
C ARG A 160 4.62 -14.36 -3.70
N PHE A 161 4.99 -13.33 -2.91
CA PHE A 161 6.23 -12.59 -3.10
C PHE A 161 7.38 -13.26 -2.36
N ARG A 162 8.55 -13.28 -2.99
CA ARG A 162 9.81 -13.74 -2.40
C ARG A 162 10.87 -12.67 -2.58
N ALA A 163 11.69 -12.45 -1.56
CA ALA A 163 12.88 -11.62 -1.71
C ALA A 163 13.87 -12.32 -2.63
N VAL A 164 14.55 -11.55 -3.48
CA VAL A 164 15.70 -12.05 -4.24
C VAL A 164 16.91 -11.93 -3.32
N ASP A 165 17.44 -13.06 -2.85
CA ASP A 165 18.68 -13.09 -2.10
C ASP A 165 19.83 -12.69 -3.03
N LYS A 166 20.39 -11.50 -2.84
CA LYS A 166 21.68 -11.14 -3.43
C LYS A 166 22.77 -11.84 -2.63
N VAL A 167 22.95 -13.14 -2.83
CA VAL A 167 24.12 -13.84 -2.33
C VAL A 167 25.30 -13.38 -3.17
N SER A 168 26.07 -12.41 -2.66
CA SER A 168 27.38 -12.12 -3.21
C SER A 168 28.29 -13.31 -2.86
N TYR A 169 28.51 -14.19 -3.83
CA TYR A 169 29.64 -15.08 -3.77
C TYR A 169 30.88 -14.26 -4.10
N ASP A 170 31.44 -13.58 -3.12
CA ASP A 170 32.82 -13.13 -3.18
C ASP A 170 33.69 -14.38 -3.01
N GLY A 171 34.17 -14.90 -4.16
CA GLY A 171 35.19 -15.96 -4.23
C GLY A 171 36.60 -15.38 -4.08
#